data_6f527b6c8f416b5a7b7c3bef42d3d738
#
_entry.id   6f527b6c8f416b5a7b7c3bef42d3d738
#
_cell.length_a   1.000
_cell.length_b   1.000
_cell.length_c   1.000
_cell.angle_alpha   90.00
_cell.angle_beta   90.00
_cell.angle_gamma   90.00
#
_symmetry.space_group_name_H-M   'P 1'
#
loop_
_entity.id
_entity.type
_entity.pdbx_description
1 polymer ?
#
loop_
_entity_poly.entity_id
_entity_poly.type
_entity_poly.pdbx_seq_one_letter_code
_entity_poly.pdbx_strand_id
1 'polypeptide(L)'
;MKRNILKGMALFLLFCSGGTLACAQQQKQDTIVVSRDGTGKYRDIQEAVEAVRAFMDYTVTIFIKNGIYKEKLVIPSWVKNVQLVGEDAEKTIITYDDHANINKMGTFRTYTVKVEGSDITFKNLTIENNAAPLGQAVALHTEGDRLMFVGCRFLGNQDTIYTGSEGSRLLFTNCYIEGTTDFIFGPSTALFEYCELHSKRDSYITAASTPKEVEFGYVFKLSLIHISEPTRHAQIS
;
A
#
# COMPACT_ATOMS: atom_id res chain seq x y z
N MET A 1 -57.41 -29.26 -69.97
CA MET A 1 -57.99 -29.70 -68.69
C MET A 1 -56.91 -30.44 -67.89
N LYS A 2 -56.74 -30.10 -66.67
CA LYS A 2 -55.95 -30.63 -65.57
C LYS A 2 -54.84 -29.64 -65.08
N ARG A 3 -55.15 -28.97 -63.97
CA ARG A 3 -54.35 -28.08 -63.20
C ARG A 3 -53.39 -28.94 -62.34
N ASN A 4 -52.12 -28.65 -62.36
CA ASN A 4 -51.17 -29.18 -61.38
C ASN A 4 -50.72 -28.04 -60.46
N ILE A 5 -51.01 -28.16 -59.18
CA ILE A 5 -50.67 -27.30 -58.06
C ILE A 5 -49.30 -27.69 -57.63
N LEU A 6 -48.34 -26.75 -57.75
CA LEU A 6 -46.99 -26.91 -57.15
C LEU A 6 -47.08 -26.40 -55.72
N LYS A 7 -46.88 -27.29 -54.75
CA LYS A 7 -46.73 -26.98 -53.36
C LYS A 7 -45.31 -26.53 -53.13
N GLY A 8 -45.12 -25.24 -52.81
CA GLY A 8 -43.84 -24.72 -52.34
C GLY A 8 -43.59 -25.13 -50.87
N MET A 9 -42.47 -25.79 -50.64
CA MET A 9 -42.02 -26.18 -49.35
C MET A 9 -41.04 -25.08 -48.87
N ALA A 10 -41.50 -24.23 -47.97
CA ALA A 10 -40.67 -23.23 -47.36
C ALA A 10 -39.77 -23.90 -46.27
N LEU A 11 -38.48 -23.90 -46.52
CA LEU A 11 -37.49 -24.39 -45.60
C LEU A 11 -37.19 -23.26 -44.54
N PHE A 12 -37.68 -23.44 -43.32
CA PHE A 12 -37.38 -22.55 -42.22
C PHE A 12 -35.97 -22.92 -41.64
N LEU A 13 -34.96 -22.13 -41.95
CA LEU A 13 -33.67 -22.20 -41.30
C LEU A 13 -33.79 -21.51 -39.92
N LEU A 14 -33.85 -22.32 -38.84
CA LEU A 14 -33.64 -21.84 -37.46
C LEU A 14 -32.18 -21.52 -37.31
N PHE A 15 -31.85 -20.23 -37.25
CA PHE A 15 -30.59 -19.75 -36.71
C PHE A 15 -30.63 -19.88 -35.19
N CYS A 16 -30.04 -20.92 -34.63
CA CYS A 16 -29.68 -20.99 -33.23
C CYS A 16 -28.49 -20.03 -32.99
N SER A 17 -28.78 -18.80 -32.61
CA SER A 17 -27.79 -17.91 -32.04
C SER A 17 -27.38 -18.48 -30.67
N GLY A 18 -26.30 -19.24 -30.65
CA GLY A 18 -25.65 -19.68 -29.45
C GLY A 18 -25.05 -18.46 -28.70
N GLY A 19 -25.85 -17.86 -27.84
CA GLY A 19 -25.36 -16.89 -26.87
C GLY A 19 -24.42 -17.61 -25.89
N THR A 20 -23.14 -17.43 -26.08
CA THR A 20 -22.15 -17.74 -25.02
C THR A 20 -22.48 -16.87 -23.84
N LEU A 21 -23.17 -17.42 -22.84
CA LEU A 21 -23.22 -16.86 -21.49
C LEU A 21 -21.77 -16.82 -20.96
N ALA A 22 -21.14 -15.68 -21.12
CA ALA A 22 -19.92 -15.39 -20.36
C ALA A 22 -20.33 -15.41 -18.88
N CYS A 23 -20.08 -16.54 -18.24
CA CYS A 23 -20.15 -16.63 -16.79
C CYS A 23 -19.04 -15.75 -16.26
N ALA A 24 -19.37 -14.48 -15.92
CA ALA A 24 -18.49 -13.65 -15.13
C ALA A 24 -18.32 -14.38 -13.81
N GLN A 25 -17.19 -15.06 -13.65
CA GLN A 25 -16.78 -15.57 -12.35
C GLN A 25 -16.67 -14.37 -11.44
N GLN A 26 -17.67 -14.20 -10.58
CA GLN A 26 -17.64 -13.25 -9.50
C GLN A 26 -16.49 -13.69 -8.59
N GLN A 27 -15.34 -13.03 -8.72
CA GLN A 27 -14.17 -13.28 -7.90
C GLN A 27 -14.62 -13.12 -6.44
N LYS A 28 -14.63 -14.22 -5.69
CA LYS A 28 -15.02 -14.23 -4.29
C LYS A 28 -14.01 -13.35 -3.55
N GLN A 29 -14.38 -12.13 -3.27
CA GLN A 29 -13.58 -11.18 -2.52
C GLN A 29 -13.84 -11.46 -1.04
N ASP A 30 -12.96 -12.22 -0.40
CA ASP A 30 -13.04 -12.46 1.02
C ASP A 30 -12.65 -11.18 1.76
N THR A 31 -13.60 -10.63 2.52
CA THR A 31 -13.37 -9.43 3.35
C THR A 31 -13.31 -9.81 4.81
N ILE A 32 -12.21 -9.44 5.45
CA ILE A 32 -11.99 -9.57 6.89
C ILE A 32 -12.15 -8.17 7.50
N VAL A 33 -13.03 -8.02 8.50
CA VAL A 33 -13.24 -6.74 9.17
C VAL A 33 -12.48 -6.70 10.49
N VAL A 34 -11.68 -5.64 10.68
CA VAL A 34 -10.96 -5.34 11.92
C VAL A 34 -11.60 -4.12 12.59
N SER A 35 -11.86 -4.21 13.90
CA SER A 35 -12.41 -3.09 14.66
C SER A 35 -12.04 -3.17 16.13
N ARG A 36 -11.48 -2.08 16.69
CA ARG A 36 -11.13 -1.97 18.11
C ARG A 36 -12.35 -2.08 19.04
N ASP A 37 -13.53 -1.67 18.61
CA ASP A 37 -14.77 -1.75 19.38
C ASP A 37 -15.35 -3.17 19.46
N GLY A 38 -14.76 -4.14 18.76
CA GLY A 38 -15.19 -5.53 18.73
C GLY A 38 -16.36 -5.82 17.78
N THR A 39 -16.75 -4.88 16.92
CA THR A 39 -17.77 -5.11 15.87
C THR A 39 -17.20 -5.80 14.63
N GLY A 40 -15.87 -5.93 14.53
CA GLY A 40 -15.16 -6.70 13.50
C GLY A 40 -14.90 -8.15 13.93
N LYS A 41 -14.40 -8.93 13.00
CA LYS A 41 -13.96 -10.31 13.27
C LYS A 41 -12.70 -10.35 14.16
N TYR A 42 -11.83 -9.37 14.01
CA TYR A 42 -10.60 -9.19 14.77
C TYR A 42 -10.55 -7.79 15.39
N ARG A 43 -9.81 -7.66 16.50
CA ARG A 43 -9.55 -6.37 17.14
C ARG A 43 -8.20 -5.79 16.74
N ASP A 44 -7.25 -6.64 16.42
CA ASP A 44 -5.89 -6.29 16.00
C ASP A 44 -5.69 -6.64 14.54
N ILE A 45 -4.92 -5.79 13.84
CA ILE A 45 -4.67 -5.96 12.40
C ILE A 45 -3.74 -7.14 12.17
N GLN A 46 -2.77 -7.36 13.08
CA GLN A 46 -1.85 -8.49 13.00
C GLN A 46 -2.59 -9.82 13.00
N GLU A 47 -3.59 -10.00 13.85
CA GLU A 47 -4.42 -11.22 13.88
C GLU A 47 -5.16 -11.44 12.55
N ALA A 48 -5.65 -10.36 11.93
CA ALA A 48 -6.30 -10.45 10.62
C ALA A 48 -5.32 -10.84 9.51
N VAL A 49 -4.09 -10.32 9.54
CA VAL A 49 -3.02 -10.68 8.59
C VAL A 49 -2.62 -12.15 8.75
N GLU A 50 -2.47 -12.65 9.99
CA GLU A 50 -2.13 -14.04 10.30
C GLU A 50 -3.23 -15.03 9.88
N ALA A 51 -4.49 -14.57 9.83
CA ALA A 51 -5.60 -15.36 9.34
C ALA A 51 -5.66 -15.49 7.82
N VAL A 52 -4.88 -14.69 7.07
CA VAL A 52 -4.78 -14.83 5.61
C VAL A 52 -3.96 -16.08 5.26
N ARG A 53 -4.49 -16.89 4.37
CA ARG A 53 -3.77 -18.09 3.89
C ARG A 53 -2.54 -17.66 3.08
N ALA A 54 -1.48 -18.46 3.17
CA ALA A 54 -0.28 -18.23 2.39
C ALA A 54 -0.51 -18.41 0.88
N PHE A 55 0.20 -17.64 0.07
CA PHE A 55 0.30 -17.78 -1.39
C PHE A 55 -1.05 -17.73 -2.12
N MET A 56 -1.96 -16.84 -1.70
CA MET A 56 -3.26 -16.68 -2.34
C MET A 56 -3.11 -16.24 -3.80
N ASP A 57 -3.96 -16.78 -4.68
CA ASP A 57 -4.10 -16.42 -6.09
C ASP A 57 -5.28 -15.46 -6.35
N TYR A 58 -6.01 -15.11 -5.30
CA TYR A 58 -7.08 -14.11 -5.31
C TYR A 58 -6.84 -13.04 -4.24
N THR A 59 -7.51 -11.91 -4.37
CA THR A 59 -7.36 -10.79 -3.45
C THR A 59 -8.20 -10.97 -2.20
N VAL A 60 -7.56 -10.83 -1.03
CA VAL A 60 -8.23 -10.72 0.28
C VAL A 60 -8.22 -9.26 0.71
N THR A 61 -9.36 -8.75 1.15
CA THR A 61 -9.46 -7.40 1.69
C THR A 61 -9.55 -7.46 3.22
N ILE A 62 -8.63 -6.78 3.90
CA ILE A 62 -8.69 -6.50 5.33
C ILE A 62 -9.23 -5.07 5.46
N PHE A 63 -10.51 -4.95 5.81
CA PHE A 63 -11.16 -3.67 6.04
C PHE A 63 -10.99 -3.27 7.51
N ILE A 64 -10.39 -2.11 7.74
CA ILE A 64 -10.00 -1.63 9.06
C ILE A 64 -10.87 -0.43 9.41
N LYS A 65 -11.71 -0.56 10.41
CA LYS A 65 -12.55 0.52 10.90
C LYS A 65 -11.74 1.61 11.58
N ASN A 66 -12.34 2.79 11.68
CA ASN A 66 -11.74 3.91 12.40
C ASN A 66 -11.30 3.52 13.80
N GLY A 67 -10.10 3.93 14.18
CA GLY A 67 -9.50 3.64 15.46
C GLY A 67 -7.99 3.81 15.47
N ILE A 68 -7.41 3.85 16.66
CA ILE A 68 -5.96 3.87 16.87
C ILE A 68 -5.51 2.45 17.18
N TYR A 69 -4.71 1.89 16.28
CA TYR A 69 -4.14 0.55 16.36
C TYR A 69 -2.66 0.66 16.77
N LYS A 70 -2.41 0.64 18.10
CA LYS A 70 -1.04 0.68 18.62
C LYS A 70 -0.44 -0.73 18.59
N GLU A 71 0.16 -1.08 17.46
CA GLU A 71 0.76 -2.39 17.21
C GLU A 71 1.92 -2.30 16.21
N LYS A 72 2.87 -3.21 16.31
CA LYS A 72 3.87 -3.43 15.26
C LYS A 72 3.33 -4.48 14.30
N LEU A 73 2.97 -4.04 13.12
CA LEU A 73 2.39 -4.89 12.09
C LEU A 73 3.48 -5.46 11.19
N VAL A 74 3.48 -6.78 11.01
CA VAL A 74 4.34 -7.47 10.04
C VAL A 74 3.48 -8.22 9.03
N ILE A 75 3.68 -7.93 7.75
CA ILE A 75 3.09 -8.71 6.66
C ILE A 75 4.18 -9.63 6.11
N PRO A 76 4.15 -10.94 6.45
CA PRO A 76 5.21 -11.87 6.11
C PRO A 76 5.33 -12.13 4.60
N SER A 77 6.48 -12.60 4.15
CA SER A 77 6.80 -12.84 2.73
C SER A 77 5.88 -13.83 2.01
N TRP A 78 5.24 -14.74 2.74
CA TRP A 78 4.26 -15.68 2.18
C TRP A 78 2.84 -15.11 2.02
N VAL A 79 2.56 -13.93 2.59
CA VAL A 79 1.31 -13.20 2.39
C VAL A 79 1.42 -12.37 1.12
N LYS A 80 0.50 -12.57 0.17
CA LYS A 80 0.41 -11.79 -1.06
C LYS A 80 -1.04 -11.62 -1.51
N ASN A 81 -1.27 -10.71 -2.45
CA ASN A 81 -2.59 -10.38 -2.96
C ASN A 81 -3.55 -9.91 -1.84
N VAL A 82 -3.07 -9.05 -0.95
CA VAL A 82 -3.87 -8.51 0.16
C VAL A 82 -4.03 -7.00 0.00
N GLN A 83 -5.23 -6.53 0.29
CA GLN A 83 -5.52 -5.10 0.42
C GLN A 83 -5.88 -4.77 1.86
N LEU A 84 -5.14 -3.85 2.48
CA LEU A 84 -5.50 -3.24 3.77
C LEU A 84 -6.19 -1.92 3.47
N VAL A 85 -7.46 -1.81 3.85
CA VAL A 85 -8.30 -0.66 3.51
C VAL A 85 -8.83 -0.03 4.78
N GLY A 86 -8.38 1.17 5.09
CA GLY A 86 -8.92 1.98 6.19
C GLY A 86 -10.27 2.58 5.83
N GLU A 87 -11.14 2.72 6.81
CA GLU A 87 -12.43 3.38 6.66
C GLU A 87 -12.26 4.88 6.35
N ASP A 88 -11.27 5.53 6.98
CA ASP A 88 -10.95 6.95 6.79
C ASP A 88 -9.45 7.15 7.04
N ALA A 89 -8.77 7.85 6.13
CA ALA A 89 -7.31 8.01 6.20
C ALA A 89 -6.82 8.72 7.47
N GLU A 90 -7.58 9.64 8.02
CA GLU A 90 -7.20 10.42 9.21
C GLU A 90 -7.62 9.75 10.52
N LYS A 91 -8.54 8.77 10.46
CA LYS A 91 -9.12 8.14 11.65
C LYS A 91 -8.75 6.66 11.80
N THR A 92 -8.23 6.04 10.74
CA THR A 92 -7.70 4.67 10.79
C THR A 92 -6.18 4.76 10.92
N ILE A 93 -5.66 4.68 12.13
CA ILE A 93 -4.25 4.99 12.44
C ILE A 93 -3.57 3.75 12.99
N ILE A 94 -2.54 3.28 12.28
CA ILE A 94 -1.60 2.25 12.77
C ILE A 94 -0.38 2.99 13.31
N THR A 95 -0.11 2.88 14.60
CA THR A 95 0.93 3.67 15.25
C THR A 95 1.80 2.83 16.18
N TYR A 96 3.07 3.21 16.29
CA TYR A 96 4.00 2.72 17.31
C TYR A 96 5.02 3.81 17.65
N ASP A 97 5.88 3.56 18.69
CA ASP A 97 6.74 4.59 19.25
C ASP A 97 8.21 4.13 19.50
N ASP A 98 8.68 3.15 18.74
CA ASP A 98 10.07 2.71 18.79
C ASP A 98 11.00 3.68 18.05
N HIS A 99 12.18 3.95 18.61
CA HIS A 99 13.27 4.68 17.94
C HIS A 99 14.61 3.96 18.13
N ALA A 100 15.58 4.21 17.25
CA ALA A 100 16.84 3.46 17.14
C ALA A 100 17.66 3.37 18.42
N ASN A 101 17.53 4.36 19.32
CA ASN A 101 18.28 4.43 20.57
C ASN A 101 17.66 3.60 21.71
N ILE A 102 16.45 3.10 21.59
CA ILE A 102 15.86 2.20 22.57
C ILE A 102 16.65 0.89 22.55
N ASN A 103 17.34 0.60 23.66
CA ASN A 103 18.15 -0.62 23.81
C ASN A 103 19.10 -0.88 22.62
N LYS A 104 19.55 0.16 21.95
CA LYS A 104 20.41 0.09 20.74
C LYS A 104 19.83 -0.80 19.64
N MET A 105 18.50 -0.78 19.47
CA MET A 105 17.84 -1.66 18.49
C MET A 105 18.22 -1.35 17.05
N GLY A 106 18.66 -0.12 16.75
CA GLY A 106 19.00 0.34 15.40
C GLY A 106 17.76 0.61 14.53
N THR A 107 17.96 1.32 13.41
CA THR A 107 16.89 1.85 12.55
C THR A 107 15.89 0.80 12.08
N PHE A 108 16.37 -0.31 11.53
CA PHE A 108 15.53 -1.28 10.83
C PHE A 108 14.59 -2.10 11.72
N ARG A 109 14.68 -1.97 13.03
CA ARG A 109 13.78 -2.62 13.99
C ARG A 109 12.74 -1.68 14.58
N THR A 110 12.78 -0.40 14.23
CA THR A 110 11.87 0.62 14.78
C THR A 110 10.53 0.72 14.07
N TYR A 111 10.32 -0.01 12.99
CA TYR A 111 9.13 0.08 12.15
C TYR A 111 7.82 -0.05 12.94
N THR A 112 6.82 0.70 12.51
CA THR A 112 5.43 0.45 12.88
C THR A 112 4.83 -0.63 11.99
N VAL A 113 4.99 -0.50 10.67
CA VAL A 113 4.53 -1.51 9.70
C VAL A 113 5.71 -2.01 8.89
N LYS A 114 5.91 -3.34 8.86
CA LYS A 114 6.88 -4.00 7.98
C LYS A 114 6.18 -4.88 6.95
N VAL A 115 6.52 -4.71 5.68
CA VAL A 115 5.91 -5.43 4.55
C VAL A 115 6.97 -6.25 3.84
N GLU A 116 6.98 -7.56 4.10
CA GLU A 116 7.86 -8.51 3.42
C GLU A 116 7.14 -9.21 2.26
N GLY A 117 5.81 -9.21 2.29
CA GLY A 117 4.96 -9.77 1.23
C GLY A 117 4.93 -8.90 -0.03
N SER A 118 4.60 -9.50 -1.17
CA SER A 118 4.47 -8.81 -2.46
C SER A 118 3.01 -8.75 -2.91
N ASP A 119 2.70 -7.86 -3.88
CA ASP A 119 1.33 -7.65 -4.36
C ASP A 119 0.38 -7.17 -3.25
N ILE A 120 0.88 -6.30 -2.37
CA ILE A 120 0.13 -5.74 -1.25
C ILE A 120 -0.28 -4.32 -1.55
N THR A 121 -1.53 -4.00 -1.23
CA THR A 121 -2.06 -2.64 -1.39
C THR A 121 -2.55 -2.10 -0.05
N PHE A 122 -2.13 -0.89 0.29
CA PHE A 122 -2.68 -0.11 1.40
C PHE A 122 -3.53 1.03 0.85
N LYS A 123 -4.71 1.22 1.43
CA LYS A 123 -5.62 2.30 1.00
C LYS A 123 -6.19 3.03 2.21
N ASN A 124 -6.23 4.35 2.11
CA ASN A 124 -7.05 5.20 2.96
C ASN A 124 -6.83 4.98 4.46
N LEU A 125 -5.57 4.95 4.90
CA LEU A 125 -5.18 4.80 6.30
C LEU A 125 -3.88 5.56 6.62
N THR A 126 -3.62 5.79 7.90
CA THR A 126 -2.39 6.40 8.40
C THR A 126 -1.46 5.33 8.98
N ILE A 127 -0.18 5.40 8.61
CA ILE A 127 0.92 4.66 9.23
C ILE A 127 1.82 5.70 9.90
N GLU A 128 1.98 5.59 11.20
CA GLU A 128 2.68 6.55 12.02
C GLU A 128 3.76 5.89 12.88
N ASN A 129 4.94 6.50 12.96
CA ASN A 129 5.82 6.29 14.09
C ASN A 129 5.83 7.58 14.91
N ASN A 130 5.19 7.56 16.09
CA ASN A 130 5.02 8.74 16.92
C ASN A 130 6.09 8.88 18.00
N ALA A 131 7.24 8.19 17.87
CA ALA A 131 8.39 8.37 18.76
C ALA A 131 8.83 9.84 18.79
N ALA A 132 9.24 10.30 19.94
CA ALA A 132 9.92 11.59 20.06
C ALA A 132 11.18 11.62 19.16
N PRO A 133 11.61 12.79 18.66
CA PRO A 133 12.73 12.91 17.71
C PRO A 133 14.08 12.65 18.38
N LEU A 134 14.26 11.46 18.93
CA LEU A 134 15.46 11.01 19.67
C LEU A 134 16.38 10.12 18.81
N GLY A 135 16.07 9.93 17.55
CA GLY A 135 16.83 9.11 16.61
C GLY A 135 15.94 8.65 15.45
N GLN A 136 16.47 7.76 14.62
CA GLN A 136 15.74 7.16 13.52
C GLN A 136 14.50 6.39 14.03
N ALA A 137 13.37 6.56 13.34
CA ALA A 137 12.10 6.00 13.77
C ALA A 137 11.20 5.72 12.56
N VAL A 138 11.24 4.49 12.06
CA VAL A 138 10.58 4.09 10.82
C VAL A 138 9.08 3.88 11.04
N ALA A 139 8.23 4.54 10.27
CA ALA A 139 6.81 4.24 10.22
C ALA A 139 6.55 3.05 9.27
N LEU A 140 7.01 3.13 8.03
CA LEU A 140 6.88 2.07 7.03
C LEU A 140 8.23 1.48 6.64
N HIS A 141 8.38 0.17 6.73
CA HIS A 141 9.52 -0.61 6.25
C HIS A 141 9.05 -1.60 5.19
N THR A 142 9.53 -1.50 3.96
CA THR A 142 9.15 -2.42 2.88
C THR A 142 10.33 -3.31 2.48
N GLU A 143 10.03 -4.57 2.16
CA GLU A 143 10.95 -5.54 1.57
C GLU A 143 10.33 -6.25 0.36
N GLY A 144 9.00 -6.20 0.24
CA GLY A 144 8.26 -6.83 -0.86
C GLY A 144 8.30 -6.05 -2.16
N ASP A 145 7.90 -6.69 -3.26
CA ASP A 145 7.76 -6.10 -4.58
C ASP A 145 6.30 -5.83 -4.93
N ARG A 146 6.05 -4.87 -5.83
CA ARG A 146 4.72 -4.45 -6.28
C ARG A 146 3.80 -4.05 -5.13
N LEU A 147 4.33 -3.13 -4.31
CA LEU A 147 3.56 -2.54 -3.22
C LEU A 147 2.90 -1.25 -3.69
N MET A 148 1.65 -1.06 -3.30
CA MET A 148 0.87 0.11 -3.68
C MET A 148 0.26 0.78 -2.45
N PHE A 149 0.41 2.09 -2.37
CA PHE A 149 -0.14 2.92 -1.31
C PHE A 149 -1.01 4.01 -1.94
N VAL A 150 -2.30 4.02 -1.62
CA VAL A 150 -3.29 4.90 -2.25
C VAL A 150 -4.02 5.71 -1.19
N GLY A 151 -3.91 7.02 -1.22
CA GLY A 151 -4.58 7.91 -0.27
C GLY A 151 -4.17 7.67 1.18
N CYS A 152 -2.94 7.20 1.40
CA CYS A 152 -2.40 6.92 2.73
C CYS A 152 -1.65 8.13 3.29
N ARG A 153 -1.48 8.14 4.61
CA ARG A 153 -0.68 9.14 5.31
C ARG A 153 0.48 8.43 6.02
N PHE A 154 1.68 8.99 5.89
CA PHE A 154 2.88 8.49 6.55
C PHE A 154 3.43 9.58 7.44
N LEU A 155 3.35 9.36 8.74
CA LEU A 155 3.70 10.36 9.75
C LEU A 155 4.92 9.88 10.55
N GLY A 156 5.92 10.72 10.64
CA GLY A 156 7.13 10.39 11.39
C GLY A 156 8.08 11.58 11.54
N ASN A 157 9.31 11.30 11.89
CA ASN A 157 10.39 12.24 12.02
C ASN A 157 11.55 11.83 11.10
N GLN A 158 12.72 11.49 11.65
CA GLN A 158 13.83 10.97 10.87
C GLN A 158 13.54 9.54 10.42
N ASP A 159 13.79 9.24 9.12
CA ASP A 159 13.66 7.90 8.53
C ASP A 159 12.21 7.36 8.48
N THR A 160 11.21 8.19 8.13
CA THR A 160 9.79 7.80 8.16
C THR A 160 9.48 6.60 7.27
N ILE A 161 9.97 6.55 6.01
CA ILE A 161 9.73 5.47 5.05
C ILE A 161 11.05 4.85 4.62
N TYR A 162 11.24 3.57 4.91
CA TYR A 162 12.30 2.75 4.34
C TYR A 162 11.78 1.91 3.19
N THR A 163 12.36 2.10 2.00
CA THR A 163 12.04 1.33 0.79
C THR A 163 13.14 0.30 0.55
N GLY A 164 13.04 -0.84 1.25
CA GLY A 164 14.00 -1.93 1.19
C GLY A 164 13.90 -2.76 -0.09
N SER A 165 14.86 -3.66 -0.26
CA SER A 165 15.04 -4.59 -1.39
C SER A 165 15.33 -3.94 -2.73
N GLU A 166 16.55 -4.15 -3.20
CA GLU A 166 16.97 -3.75 -4.54
C GLU A 166 16.07 -4.34 -5.62
N GLY A 167 15.67 -3.51 -6.58
CA GLY A 167 14.82 -3.91 -7.70
C GLY A 167 13.35 -4.09 -7.34
N SER A 168 12.93 -3.92 -6.10
CA SER A 168 11.51 -3.87 -5.76
C SER A 168 10.86 -2.58 -6.27
N ARG A 169 9.56 -2.65 -6.55
CA ARG A 169 8.77 -1.58 -7.16
C ARG A 169 7.67 -1.14 -6.22
N LEU A 170 7.63 0.15 -5.96
CA LEU A 170 6.63 0.76 -5.08
C LEU A 170 5.90 1.89 -5.80
N LEU A 171 4.61 2.02 -5.52
CA LEU A 171 3.77 3.12 -6.00
C LEU A 171 3.10 3.79 -4.82
N PHE A 172 3.36 5.08 -4.67
CA PHE A 172 2.63 5.96 -3.75
C PHE A 172 1.79 6.92 -4.60
N THR A 173 0.49 6.92 -4.43
CA THR A 173 -0.40 7.83 -5.17
C THR A 173 -1.41 8.52 -4.24
N ASN A 174 -1.55 9.84 -4.38
CA ASN A 174 -2.38 10.67 -3.52
C ASN A 174 -2.05 10.50 -2.02
N CYS A 175 -0.77 10.32 -1.68
CA CYS A 175 -0.33 10.14 -0.30
C CYS A 175 0.18 11.44 0.31
N TYR A 176 -0.01 11.57 1.63
CA TYR A 176 0.64 12.58 2.46
C TYR A 176 1.82 11.95 3.20
N ILE A 177 3.00 12.56 3.11
CA ILE A 177 4.23 12.02 3.70
C ILE A 177 4.95 13.13 4.46
N GLU A 178 5.22 12.94 5.74
CA GLU A 178 5.96 13.93 6.52
C GLU A 178 7.15 13.34 7.27
N GLY A 179 8.14 14.18 7.49
CA GLY A 179 9.31 13.83 8.29
C GLY A 179 10.28 14.99 8.51
N THR A 180 11.42 14.69 9.08
CA THR A 180 12.46 15.71 9.37
C THR A 180 13.69 15.54 8.50
N THR A 181 14.39 14.42 8.58
CA THR A 181 15.64 14.14 7.87
C THR A 181 15.53 12.79 7.22
N ASP A 182 15.95 12.68 5.94
CA ASP A 182 16.02 11.43 5.19
C ASP A 182 14.72 10.60 5.29
N PHE A 183 13.58 11.31 5.31
CA PHE A 183 12.31 10.68 5.68
C PHE A 183 11.73 9.76 4.60
N ILE A 184 12.40 9.65 3.43
CA ILE A 184 12.20 8.62 2.42
C ILE A 184 13.59 8.10 2.03
N PHE A 185 13.91 6.85 2.35
CA PHE A 185 15.25 6.30 2.09
C PHE A 185 15.20 4.83 1.68
N GLY A 186 16.27 4.36 1.03
CA GLY A 186 16.43 2.96 0.62
C GLY A 186 16.72 2.75 -0.86
N PRO A 187 16.90 1.48 -1.31
CA PRO A 187 17.40 1.15 -2.64
C PRO A 187 16.32 0.90 -3.71
N SER A 188 15.04 0.84 -3.35
CA SER A 188 13.98 0.43 -4.30
C SER A 188 13.73 1.45 -5.41
N THR A 189 13.08 0.99 -6.48
CA THR A 189 12.40 1.88 -7.43
C THR A 189 11.04 2.30 -6.86
N ALA A 190 10.82 3.60 -6.65
CA ALA A 190 9.57 4.11 -6.10
C ALA A 190 9.03 5.30 -6.90
N LEU A 191 7.77 5.21 -7.32
CA LEU A 191 7.04 6.31 -7.95
C LEU A 191 6.13 6.98 -6.92
N PHE A 192 6.31 8.29 -6.74
CA PHE A 192 5.45 9.15 -5.93
C PHE A 192 4.64 10.04 -6.88
N GLU A 193 3.36 9.73 -7.08
CA GLU A 193 2.49 10.43 -8.00
C GLU A 193 1.35 11.12 -7.24
N TYR A 194 1.17 12.43 -7.49
CA TYR A 194 0.18 13.26 -6.79
C TYR A 194 0.33 13.22 -5.25
N CYS A 195 1.56 13.08 -4.76
CA CYS A 195 1.83 13.05 -3.33
C CYS A 195 2.12 14.45 -2.79
N GLU A 196 1.83 14.65 -1.51
CA GLU A 196 2.21 15.81 -0.74
C GLU A 196 3.30 15.42 0.26
N LEU A 197 4.47 16.02 0.13
CA LEU A 197 5.63 15.81 1.01
C LEU A 197 5.81 17.01 1.91
N HIS A 198 5.81 16.81 3.22
CA HIS A 198 5.98 17.87 4.21
C HIS A 198 7.27 17.68 5.00
N SER A 199 8.27 18.52 4.72
CA SER A 199 9.49 18.59 5.52
C SER A 199 9.27 19.43 6.78
N LYS A 200 9.33 18.81 7.94
CA LYS A 200 9.13 19.46 9.25
C LYS A 200 10.35 20.25 9.73
N ARG A 201 11.48 20.20 9.02
CA ARG A 201 12.70 20.97 9.29
C ARG A 201 13.54 21.12 8.04
N ASP A 202 14.43 22.08 8.04
CA ASP A 202 15.43 22.28 6.97
C ASP A 202 16.46 21.13 7.01
N SER A 203 16.24 20.12 6.16
CA SER A 203 17.07 18.93 6.05
C SER A 203 16.80 18.17 4.74
N TYR A 204 17.49 17.05 4.51
CA TYR A 204 17.27 16.21 3.34
C TYR A 204 15.92 15.50 3.40
N ILE A 205 15.21 15.51 2.28
CA ILE A 205 13.93 14.82 2.11
C ILE A 205 14.17 13.34 1.86
N THR A 206 15.18 13.02 1.04
CA THR A 206 15.46 11.64 0.63
C THR A 206 16.91 11.28 0.86
N ALA A 207 17.14 9.97 1.14
CA ALA A 207 18.45 9.32 1.09
C ALA A 207 18.34 8.04 0.25
N ALA A 208 18.15 8.22 -1.06
CA ALA A 208 18.07 7.12 -2.00
C ALA A 208 19.42 6.39 -2.10
N SER A 209 19.38 5.07 -2.07
CA SER A 209 20.58 4.21 -2.25
C SER A 209 20.41 3.24 -3.41
N THR A 210 19.70 3.66 -4.46
CA THR A 210 19.44 2.86 -5.66
C THR A 210 20.76 2.43 -6.30
N PRO A 211 20.96 1.14 -6.59
CA PRO A 211 22.16 0.65 -7.25
C PRO A 211 22.34 1.27 -8.63
N LYS A 212 23.61 1.44 -9.06
CA LYS A 212 23.96 2.09 -10.32
C LYS A 212 23.35 1.39 -11.56
N GLU A 213 23.12 0.10 -11.45
CA GLU A 213 22.60 -0.76 -12.53
C GLU A 213 21.08 -0.69 -12.65
N VAL A 214 20.39 -0.10 -11.68
CA VAL A 214 18.93 0.07 -11.68
C VAL A 214 18.58 1.36 -12.41
N GLU A 215 17.73 1.26 -13.43
CA GLU A 215 17.41 2.37 -14.33
C GLU A 215 16.70 3.53 -13.63
N PHE A 216 15.79 3.23 -12.67
CA PHE A 216 15.02 4.23 -11.94
C PHE A 216 15.14 4.05 -10.43
N GLY A 217 15.44 5.13 -9.74
CA GLY A 217 15.34 5.23 -8.28
C GLY A 217 14.00 5.82 -7.84
N TYR A 218 14.04 6.94 -7.13
CA TYR A 218 12.84 7.67 -6.75
C TYR A 218 12.41 8.65 -7.84
N VAL A 219 11.14 8.55 -8.23
CA VAL A 219 10.52 9.43 -9.23
C VAL A 219 9.35 10.16 -8.58
N PHE A 220 9.41 11.49 -8.54
CA PHE A 220 8.32 12.34 -8.06
C PHE A 220 7.61 12.96 -9.26
N LYS A 221 6.31 12.65 -9.42
CA LYS A 221 5.50 13.11 -10.54
C LYS A 221 4.27 13.83 -10.03
N LEU A 222 4.09 15.09 -10.44
CA LEU A 222 2.94 15.91 -10.05
C LEU A 222 2.73 15.97 -8.52
N SER A 223 3.84 15.91 -7.79
CA SER A 223 3.86 15.91 -6.33
C SER A 223 4.25 17.29 -5.80
N LEU A 224 3.69 17.67 -4.66
CA LEU A 224 3.93 18.94 -4.00
C LEU A 224 4.89 18.72 -2.83
N ILE A 225 5.91 19.58 -2.71
CA ILE A 225 6.89 19.51 -1.64
C ILE A 225 6.81 20.80 -0.81
N HIS A 226 6.39 20.68 0.43
CA HIS A 226 6.39 21.76 1.40
C HIS A 226 7.64 21.69 2.27
N ILE A 227 8.33 22.81 2.35
CA ILE A 227 9.50 22.98 3.21
C ILE A 227 9.10 23.97 4.29
N SER A 228 9.13 23.57 5.55
CA SER A 228 8.86 24.50 6.65
C SER A 228 9.95 25.56 6.74
N GLU A 229 9.53 26.83 6.77
CA GLU A 229 10.38 28.03 6.86
C GLU A 229 11.45 27.94 7.97
N PRO A 230 12.67 28.56 7.80
CA PRO A 230 13.05 29.48 6.74
C PRO A 230 14.33 29.11 5.95
N THR A 231 14.28 29.26 4.66
CA THR A 231 15.37 29.83 3.84
C THR A 231 16.67 29.04 3.65
N ARG A 232 16.63 27.73 3.37
CA ARG A 232 17.66 27.08 2.54
C ARG A 232 17.04 25.95 1.71
N HIS A 233 17.50 25.84 0.48
CA HIS A 233 16.96 24.86 -0.48
C HIS A 233 17.05 23.45 0.07
N ALA A 234 15.89 22.78 0.21
CA ALA A 234 15.87 21.34 0.42
C ALA A 234 16.55 20.65 -0.77
N GLN A 235 17.53 19.81 -0.49
CA GLN A 235 18.20 19.05 -1.53
C GLN A 235 17.49 17.71 -1.69
N ILE A 236 17.12 17.40 -2.92
CA ILE A 236 16.66 16.07 -3.34
C ILE A 236 17.89 15.38 -3.89
N SER A 237 18.31 14.31 -3.25
CA SER A 237 19.44 13.48 -3.67
C SER A 237 18.98 12.34 -4.56
#